data_d6d42abc65dc6759f43e932d37fcafe0
#
_entry.id   d6d42abc65dc6759f43e932d37fcafe0
#
_cell.length_a   1.000
_cell.length_b   1.000
_cell.length_c   1.000
_cell.angle_alpha   90.00
_cell.angle_beta   90.00
_cell.angle_gamma   90.00
#
_symmetry.space_group_name_H-M   'P 1'
#
loop_
_entity.id
_entity.type
_entity.pdbx_description
1 polymer ?
#
loop_
_entity_poly.entity_id
_entity_poly.type
_entity_poly.pdbx_seq_one_letter_code
_entity_poly.pdbx_strand_id
1 'polypeptide(L)'
;DEYGGALDNRCRFAKEVMNAVKAAVPANVAVGLRVSATDWVPEGWSIEDTIHLVNLAKKEGCTFVDVSTGGNTPDAPIPVGPGYQVPFASRVKAETGMTTFAVGLIRDAWQAETLLREGAADVIDIGRAMIDDPHWGWHAANRLHVEKVPKLVVPPQYLRGLSY
;
A
#
# COMPACT_ATOMS: atom_id res chain seq x y z
N ASP A 1 23.00 -18.99 -4.98
CA ASP A 1 22.00 -20.04 -4.86
C ASP A 1 20.79 -19.76 -5.78
N GLU A 2 19.79 -20.58 -5.72
CA GLU A 2 18.57 -20.50 -6.53
C GLU A 2 17.62 -19.36 -6.16
N TYR A 3 17.88 -18.63 -5.08
CA TYR A 3 17.13 -17.45 -4.62
C TYR A 3 17.90 -16.15 -4.86
N GLY A 4 19.07 -16.20 -5.45
CA GLY A 4 19.95 -15.05 -5.69
C GLY A 4 20.35 -14.87 -7.15
N GLY A 5 21.08 -13.79 -7.43
CA GLY A 5 21.57 -13.47 -8.75
C GLY A 5 20.50 -12.90 -9.68
N ALA A 6 20.05 -13.66 -10.67
CA ALA A 6 19.04 -13.23 -11.64
C ALA A 6 17.73 -12.77 -10.96
N LEU A 7 17.04 -11.79 -11.57
CA LEU A 7 15.82 -11.20 -11.00
C LEU A 7 14.74 -12.24 -10.70
N ASP A 8 14.52 -13.20 -11.60
CA ASP A 8 13.54 -14.28 -11.36
C ASP A 8 13.87 -15.13 -10.14
N ASN A 9 15.17 -15.37 -9.89
CA ASN A 9 15.61 -16.07 -8.68
C ASN A 9 15.35 -15.23 -7.43
N ARG A 10 15.66 -13.93 -7.49
CA ARG A 10 15.39 -13.00 -6.37
C ARG A 10 13.89 -12.88 -6.05
N CYS A 11 13.01 -13.10 -7.04
CA CYS A 11 11.56 -13.14 -6.88
C CYS A 11 11.02 -14.52 -6.45
N ARG A 12 11.83 -15.58 -6.54
CA ARG A 12 11.40 -16.99 -6.34
C ARG A 12 10.75 -17.21 -4.98
N PHE A 13 11.38 -16.78 -3.90
CA PHE A 13 10.84 -16.98 -2.55
C PHE A 13 9.47 -16.30 -2.37
N ALA A 14 9.32 -15.04 -2.83
CA ALA A 14 8.04 -14.36 -2.77
C ALA A 14 6.94 -15.11 -3.56
N LYS A 15 7.28 -15.63 -4.75
CA LYS A 15 6.37 -16.41 -5.58
C LYS A 15 5.94 -17.72 -4.88
N GLU A 16 6.87 -18.44 -4.27
CA GLU A 16 6.57 -19.68 -3.53
C GLU A 16 5.65 -19.42 -2.34
N VAL A 17 5.91 -18.35 -1.58
CA VAL A 17 5.05 -17.93 -0.46
C VAL A 17 3.65 -17.55 -0.94
N MET A 18 3.53 -16.74 -2.00
CA MET A 18 2.22 -16.37 -2.56
C MET A 18 1.42 -17.60 -2.97
N ASN A 19 2.04 -18.56 -3.65
CA ASN A 19 1.38 -19.79 -4.08
C ASN A 19 0.94 -20.64 -2.90
N ALA A 20 1.77 -20.79 -1.87
CA ALA A 20 1.43 -21.51 -0.66
C ALA A 20 0.25 -20.87 0.08
N VAL A 21 0.25 -19.53 0.23
CA VAL A 21 -0.87 -18.81 0.85
C VAL A 21 -2.16 -18.99 0.07
N LYS A 22 -2.10 -18.83 -1.26
CA LYS A 22 -3.29 -19.01 -2.11
C LYS A 22 -3.86 -20.42 -2.06
N ALA A 23 -3.01 -21.43 -1.97
CA ALA A 23 -3.45 -22.82 -1.84
C ALA A 23 -4.10 -23.09 -0.46
N ALA A 24 -3.77 -22.31 0.56
CA ALA A 24 -4.25 -22.49 1.92
C ALA A 24 -5.55 -21.71 2.23
N VAL A 25 -5.93 -20.73 1.41
CA VAL A 25 -7.13 -19.90 1.66
C VAL A 25 -8.24 -20.21 0.65
N PRO A 26 -9.52 -20.00 1.02
CA PRO A 26 -10.65 -20.12 0.09
C PRO A 26 -10.51 -19.18 -1.12
N ALA A 27 -11.04 -19.58 -2.27
CA ALA A 27 -10.93 -18.84 -3.52
C ALA A 27 -11.55 -17.41 -3.49
N ASN A 28 -12.46 -17.16 -2.56
CA ASN A 28 -13.09 -15.85 -2.36
C ASN A 28 -12.30 -14.93 -1.41
N VAL A 29 -11.18 -15.37 -0.89
CA VAL A 29 -10.28 -14.54 -0.06
C VAL A 29 -9.27 -13.84 -0.97
N ALA A 30 -9.24 -12.51 -0.91
CA ALA A 30 -8.24 -11.72 -1.62
C ALA A 30 -6.84 -11.97 -1.03
N VAL A 31 -5.86 -12.20 -1.90
CA VAL A 31 -4.45 -12.34 -1.53
C VAL A 31 -3.66 -11.27 -2.27
N GLY A 32 -2.83 -10.55 -1.55
CA GLY A 32 -1.93 -9.56 -2.09
C GLY A 32 -0.57 -9.61 -1.40
N LEU A 33 0.30 -8.68 -1.74
CA LEU A 33 1.62 -8.58 -1.14
C LEU A 33 1.92 -7.14 -0.75
N ARG A 34 2.73 -6.98 0.30
CA ARG A 34 3.36 -5.71 0.62
C ARG A 34 4.82 -5.75 0.21
N VAL A 35 5.27 -4.69 -0.46
CA VAL A 35 6.63 -4.59 -0.99
C VAL A 35 7.32 -3.31 -0.52
N SER A 36 8.65 -3.40 -0.36
CA SER A 36 9.54 -2.24 -0.35
C SER A 36 9.99 -2.00 -1.78
N ALA A 37 9.41 -0.99 -2.44
CA ALA A 37 9.59 -0.79 -3.88
C ALA A 37 11.01 -0.37 -4.28
N THR A 38 11.81 0.12 -3.35
CA THR A 38 13.23 0.44 -3.54
C THR A 38 13.96 0.44 -2.20
N ASP A 39 15.22 0.07 -2.22
CA ASP A 39 16.10 0.14 -1.04
C ASP A 39 16.79 1.50 -0.89
N TRP A 40 16.59 2.43 -1.84
CA TRP A 40 17.20 3.76 -1.87
C TRP A 40 18.75 3.74 -1.98
N VAL A 41 19.32 2.66 -2.45
CA VAL A 41 20.76 2.52 -2.71
C VAL A 41 20.99 1.94 -4.11
N PRO A 42 22.07 2.35 -4.81
CA PRO A 42 22.28 1.99 -6.22
C PRO A 42 22.30 0.50 -6.51
N GLU A 43 22.89 -0.30 -5.61
CA GLU A 43 23.02 -1.75 -5.76
C GLU A 43 21.86 -2.53 -5.13
N GLY A 44 20.86 -1.83 -4.59
CA GLY A 44 19.70 -2.44 -3.92
C GLY A 44 18.57 -2.79 -4.86
N TRP A 45 17.45 -3.18 -4.26
CA TRP A 45 16.20 -3.43 -4.96
C TRP A 45 15.67 -2.13 -5.59
N SER A 46 15.26 -2.21 -6.85
CA SER A 46 14.78 -1.07 -7.63
C SER A 46 13.27 -1.11 -7.86
N ILE A 47 12.72 0.00 -8.33
CA ILE A 47 11.31 0.05 -8.72
C ILE A 47 11.02 -0.82 -9.94
N GLU A 48 11.99 -1.00 -10.85
CA GLU A 48 11.91 -1.90 -11.99
C GLU A 48 11.78 -3.37 -11.53
N ASP A 49 12.57 -3.76 -10.54
CA ASP A 49 12.49 -5.09 -9.91
C ASP A 49 11.11 -5.30 -9.26
N THR A 50 10.59 -4.26 -8.61
CA THR A 50 9.25 -4.29 -8.00
C THR A 50 8.15 -4.47 -9.05
N ILE A 51 8.18 -3.74 -10.15
CA ILE A 51 7.21 -3.88 -11.24
C ILE A 51 7.24 -5.30 -11.81
N HIS A 52 8.43 -5.87 -11.98
CA HIS A 52 8.59 -7.27 -12.39
C HIS A 52 7.93 -8.23 -11.39
N LEU A 53 8.25 -8.10 -10.09
CA LEU A 53 7.66 -8.93 -9.02
C LEU A 53 6.12 -8.80 -8.98
N VAL A 54 5.58 -7.59 -9.09
CA VAL A 54 4.13 -7.35 -9.06
C VAL A 54 3.45 -7.97 -10.28
N ASN A 55 4.07 -7.93 -11.46
CA ASN A 55 3.55 -8.62 -12.64
C ASN A 55 3.58 -10.16 -12.48
N LEU A 56 4.60 -10.72 -11.81
CA LEU A 56 4.61 -12.13 -11.43
C LEU A 56 3.48 -12.44 -10.44
N ALA A 57 3.32 -11.64 -9.39
CA ALA A 57 2.26 -11.80 -8.40
C ALA A 57 0.86 -11.78 -9.04
N LYS A 58 0.64 -10.88 -10.00
CA LYS A 58 -0.60 -10.80 -10.77
C LYS A 58 -0.88 -12.08 -11.56
N LYS A 59 0.14 -12.64 -12.21
CA LYS A 59 0.04 -13.93 -12.93
C LYS A 59 -0.27 -15.08 -11.99
N GLU A 60 0.29 -15.08 -10.78
CA GLU A 60 -0.02 -16.06 -9.73
C GLU A 60 -1.39 -15.81 -9.07
N GLY A 61 -2.11 -14.75 -9.47
CA GLY A 61 -3.48 -14.43 -9.05
C GLY A 61 -3.57 -13.66 -7.74
N CYS A 62 -2.54 -12.92 -7.35
CA CYS A 62 -2.66 -11.85 -6.36
C CYS A 62 -3.53 -10.73 -6.92
N THR A 63 -4.31 -10.08 -6.05
CA THR A 63 -5.33 -9.11 -6.45
C THR A 63 -4.97 -7.67 -6.08
N PHE A 64 -4.02 -7.46 -5.19
CA PHE A 64 -3.57 -6.13 -4.77
C PHE A 64 -2.10 -6.12 -4.35
N VAL A 65 -1.52 -4.94 -4.33
CA VAL A 65 -0.17 -4.68 -3.81
C VAL A 65 -0.17 -3.44 -2.92
N ASP A 66 0.45 -3.54 -1.76
CA ASP A 66 0.72 -2.43 -0.85
C ASP A 66 2.18 -2.00 -1.04
N VAL A 67 2.38 -0.74 -1.43
CA VAL A 67 3.68 -0.23 -1.88
C VAL A 67 4.27 0.72 -0.85
N SER A 68 5.31 0.26 -0.17
CA SER A 68 6.18 1.07 0.68
C SER A 68 7.60 1.17 0.08
N THR A 69 8.56 1.74 0.80
CA THR A 69 9.96 1.82 0.37
C THR A 69 10.92 1.75 1.53
N GLY A 70 12.12 1.28 1.29
CA GLY A 70 13.22 1.27 2.26
C GLY A 70 13.03 0.31 3.43
N GLY A 71 13.83 0.53 4.47
CA GLY A 71 13.78 -0.27 5.70
C GLY A 71 14.65 -1.52 5.70
N ASN A 72 15.21 -1.91 4.56
CA ASN A 72 16.06 -3.10 4.42
C ASN A 72 17.55 -2.79 4.55
N THR A 73 17.94 -1.55 4.25
CA THR A 73 19.33 -1.11 4.28
C THR A 73 19.51 -0.04 5.35
N PRO A 74 20.41 -0.23 6.33
CA PRO A 74 20.78 0.81 7.28
C PRO A 74 21.30 2.05 6.54
N ASP A 75 21.05 3.23 7.09
CA ASP A 75 21.59 4.51 6.60
C ASP A 75 21.27 4.85 5.13
N ALA A 76 20.28 4.18 4.53
CA ALA A 76 19.80 4.56 3.19
C ALA A 76 19.30 6.02 3.20
N PRO A 77 19.65 6.86 2.21
CA PRO A 77 19.31 8.27 2.16
C PRO A 77 17.84 8.49 1.73
N ILE A 78 16.90 8.07 2.57
CA ILE A 78 15.47 8.13 2.27
C ILE A 78 14.99 9.59 2.38
N PRO A 79 14.42 10.20 1.33
CA PRO A 79 13.91 11.57 1.36
C PRO A 79 12.53 11.63 2.06
N VAL A 80 12.53 11.43 3.38
CA VAL A 80 11.30 11.33 4.18
C VAL A 80 10.53 12.65 4.18
N GLY A 81 9.26 12.60 3.74
CA GLY A 81 8.35 13.74 3.71
C GLY A 81 6.91 13.29 3.42
N PRO A 82 5.91 14.19 3.51
CA PRO A 82 4.52 13.83 3.21
C PRO A 82 4.37 13.24 1.80
N GLY A 83 3.88 12.00 1.72
CA GLY A 83 3.66 11.31 0.45
C GLY A 83 4.91 10.77 -0.24
N TYR A 84 6.08 10.70 0.41
CA TYR A 84 7.36 10.36 -0.22
C TYR A 84 7.38 9.00 -0.93
N GLN A 85 6.48 8.08 -0.60
CA GLN A 85 6.37 6.77 -1.24
C GLN A 85 5.30 6.71 -2.35
N VAL A 86 4.44 7.72 -2.43
CA VAL A 86 3.33 7.77 -3.40
C VAL A 86 3.80 7.64 -4.86
N PRO A 87 4.90 8.27 -5.30
CA PRO A 87 5.37 8.12 -6.69
C PRO A 87 5.63 6.66 -7.09
N PHE A 88 6.10 5.83 -6.15
CA PHE A 88 6.33 4.40 -6.39
C PHE A 88 5.01 3.63 -6.54
N ALA A 89 4.04 3.89 -5.66
CA ALA A 89 2.71 3.29 -5.76
C ALA A 89 2.03 3.67 -7.09
N SER A 90 2.07 4.95 -7.45
CA SER A 90 1.51 5.46 -8.71
C SER A 90 2.14 4.80 -9.93
N ARG A 91 3.46 4.63 -9.93
CA ARG A 91 4.18 3.97 -11.01
C ARG A 91 3.84 2.48 -11.11
N VAL A 92 3.82 1.76 -9.97
CA VAL A 92 3.41 0.35 -9.93
C VAL A 92 1.99 0.19 -10.48
N LYS A 93 1.05 1.04 -10.04
CA LYS A 93 -0.33 1.02 -10.56
C LYS A 93 -0.39 1.23 -12.06
N ALA A 94 0.29 2.27 -12.55
CA ALA A 94 0.29 2.62 -13.98
C ALA A 94 0.86 1.50 -14.87
N GLU A 95 1.94 0.86 -14.44
CA GLU A 95 2.64 -0.14 -15.25
C GLU A 95 2.09 -1.56 -15.10
N THR A 96 1.40 -1.88 -14.00
CA THR A 96 0.88 -3.23 -13.75
C THR A 96 -0.64 -3.33 -13.86
N GLY A 97 -1.35 -2.21 -13.67
CA GLY A 97 -2.81 -2.19 -13.57
C GLY A 97 -3.34 -3.02 -12.39
N MET A 98 -2.52 -3.28 -11.37
CA MET A 98 -2.94 -3.96 -10.14
C MET A 98 -3.56 -2.95 -9.17
N THR A 99 -4.57 -3.37 -8.40
CA THR A 99 -5.08 -2.58 -7.27
C THR A 99 -3.93 -2.25 -6.33
N THR A 100 -3.66 -0.97 -6.12
CA THR A 100 -2.45 -0.51 -5.45
C THR A 100 -2.79 0.33 -4.23
N PHE A 101 -2.14 0.01 -3.11
CA PHE A 101 -2.21 0.75 -1.87
C PHE A 101 -0.99 1.67 -1.77
N ALA A 102 -1.19 2.90 -1.32
CA ALA A 102 -0.12 3.86 -1.11
C ALA A 102 -0.03 4.26 0.37
N VAL A 103 1.18 4.39 0.84
CA VAL A 103 1.52 4.81 2.20
C VAL A 103 2.64 5.86 2.16
N GLY A 104 2.91 6.58 3.23
CA GLY A 104 4.08 7.44 3.35
C GLY A 104 3.78 8.82 3.94
N LEU A 105 3.64 8.91 5.27
CA LEU A 105 3.36 10.16 5.96
C LEU A 105 2.14 10.93 5.40
N ILE A 106 1.13 10.21 4.92
CA ILE A 106 -0.16 10.76 4.58
C ILE A 106 -0.92 10.95 5.88
N ARG A 107 -1.19 12.21 6.25
CA ARG A 107 -1.82 12.58 7.52
C ARG A 107 -3.08 13.43 7.34
N ASP A 108 -3.16 14.13 6.23
CA ASP A 108 -4.26 15.03 5.93
C ASP A 108 -5.32 14.35 5.07
N ALA A 109 -6.61 14.58 5.40
CA ALA A 109 -7.73 13.98 4.69
C ALA A 109 -7.80 14.43 3.22
N TRP A 110 -7.52 15.71 2.93
CA TRP A 110 -7.51 16.22 1.56
C TRP A 110 -6.33 15.68 0.75
N GLN A 111 -5.17 15.49 1.38
CA GLN A 111 -4.05 14.80 0.72
C GLN A 111 -4.46 13.39 0.30
N ALA A 112 -5.06 12.60 1.21
CA ALA A 112 -5.50 11.25 0.90
C ALA A 112 -6.54 11.23 -0.23
N GLU A 113 -7.56 12.09 -0.15
CA GLU A 113 -8.62 12.21 -1.15
C GLU A 113 -8.06 12.62 -2.53
N THR A 114 -7.15 13.59 -2.56
CA THR A 114 -6.52 14.05 -3.81
C THR A 114 -5.78 12.91 -4.51
N LEU A 115 -4.97 12.13 -3.77
CA LEU A 115 -4.23 10.99 -4.33
C LEU A 115 -5.16 9.94 -4.95
N LEU A 116 -6.31 9.68 -4.32
CA LEU A 116 -7.32 8.76 -4.87
C LEU A 116 -7.97 9.33 -6.12
N ARG A 117 -8.36 10.59 -6.11
CA ARG A 117 -9.01 11.26 -7.26
C ARG A 117 -8.09 11.39 -8.46
N GLU A 118 -6.83 11.65 -8.24
CA GLU A 118 -5.80 11.70 -9.30
C GLU A 118 -5.41 10.32 -9.82
N GLY A 119 -5.92 9.26 -9.18
CA GLY A 119 -5.63 7.89 -9.58
C GLY A 119 -4.23 7.41 -9.21
N ALA A 120 -3.53 8.11 -8.30
CA ALA A 120 -2.20 7.72 -7.84
C ALA A 120 -2.18 6.36 -7.12
N ALA A 121 -3.28 6.04 -6.43
CA ALA A 121 -3.51 4.75 -5.78
C ALA A 121 -5.00 4.43 -5.75
N ASP A 122 -5.37 3.21 -5.34
CA ASP A 122 -6.75 2.79 -5.13
C ASP A 122 -7.14 2.81 -3.65
N VAL A 123 -6.16 2.67 -2.77
CA VAL A 123 -6.32 2.67 -1.32
C VAL A 123 -5.18 3.48 -0.69
N ILE A 124 -5.47 4.15 0.42
CA ILE A 124 -4.48 4.88 1.21
C ILE A 124 -4.31 4.20 2.56
N ASP A 125 -3.07 3.84 2.88
CA ASP A 125 -2.70 3.31 4.19
C ASP A 125 -2.27 4.42 5.14
N ILE A 126 -2.92 4.47 6.28
CA ILE A 126 -2.66 5.44 7.33
C ILE A 126 -2.04 4.72 8.54
N GLY A 127 -0.76 4.92 8.75
CA GLY A 127 -0.03 4.34 9.89
C GLY A 127 0.03 5.29 11.09
N ARG A 128 1.07 6.10 11.15
CA ARG A 128 1.36 6.98 12.31
C ARG A 128 0.23 7.94 12.67
N ALA A 129 -0.52 8.46 11.68
CA ALA A 129 -1.66 9.31 11.97
C ALA A 129 -2.80 8.56 12.68
N MET A 130 -3.01 7.27 12.40
CA MET A 130 -3.99 6.44 13.12
C MET A 130 -3.54 6.06 14.54
N ILE A 131 -2.22 6.00 14.79
CA ILE A 131 -1.69 5.80 16.15
C ILE A 131 -1.89 7.06 16.99
N ASP A 132 -1.68 8.23 16.40
CA ASP A 132 -1.86 9.54 17.04
C ASP A 132 -3.35 9.86 17.25
N ASP A 133 -4.18 9.58 16.25
CA ASP A 133 -5.64 9.75 16.26
C ASP A 133 -6.35 8.46 15.81
N PRO A 134 -6.76 7.58 16.73
CA PRO A 134 -7.48 6.34 16.38
C PRO A 134 -8.81 6.56 15.65
N HIS A 135 -9.37 7.77 15.70
CA HIS A 135 -10.59 8.17 15.01
C HIS A 135 -10.32 8.98 13.73
N TRP A 136 -9.10 8.94 13.25
CA TRP A 136 -8.68 9.67 12.04
C TRP A 136 -9.67 9.51 10.87
N GLY A 137 -10.17 8.29 10.63
CA GLY A 137 -11.13 8.04 9.55
C GLY A 137 -12.46 8.80 9.72
N TRP A 138 -12.95 8.95 10.95
CA TRP A 138 -14.15 9.74 11.24
C TRP A 138 -13.90 11.24 11.05
N HIS A 139 -12.76 11.72 11.55
CA HIS A 139 -12.36 13.12 11.36
C HIS A 139 -12.12 13.45 9.88
N ALA A 140 -11.53 12.53 9.12
CA ALA A 140 -11.34 12.68 7.68
C ALA A 140 -12.70 12.76 6.95
N ALA A 141 -13.64 11.86 7.25
CA ALA A 141 -14.97 11.88 6.66
C ALA A 141 -15.70 13.20 6.93
N ASN A 142 -15.60 13.70 8.16
CA ASN A 142 -16.17 15.01 8.52
C ASN A 142 -15.50 16.15 7.75
N ARG A 143 -14.17 16.19 7.71
CA ARG A 143 -13.40 17.21 7.01
C ARG A 143 -13.63 17.23 5.50
N LEU A 144 -13.94 16.07 4.92
CA LEU A 144 -14.31 15.92 3.50
C LEU A 144 -15.81 16.13 3.24
N HIS A 145 -16.58 16.51 4.26
CA HIS A 145 -18.04 16.72 4.17
C HIS A 145 -18.79 15.50 3.62
N VAL A 146 -18.42 14.30 4.07
CA VAL A 146 -19.14 13.08 3.71
C VAL A 146 -20.48 13.07 4.42
N GLU A 147 -21.57 13.30 3.69
CA GLU A 147 -22.93 13.48 4.24
C GLU A 147 -23.45 12.25 5.01
N LYS A 148 -22.94 11.06 4.71
CA LYS A 148 -23.35 9.82 5.38
C LYS A 148 -22.10 8.97 5.64
N VAL A 149 -21.49 9.17 6.81
CA VAL A 149 -20.55 8.16 7.31
C VAL A 149 -21.33 6.85 7.47
N PRO A 150 -20.94 5.76 6.81
CA PRO A 150 -21.70 4.52 6.87
C PRO A 150 -21.92 4.11 8.33
N LYS A 151 -23.17 3.84 8.72
CA LYS A 151 -23.52 3.37 10.09
C LYS A 151 -22.73 2.13 10.54
N LEU A 152 -22.17 1.40 9.57
CA LEU A 152 -21.32 0.23 9.82
C LEU A 152 -19.92 0.60 10.35
N VAL A 153 -19.47 1.85 10.18
CA VAL A 153 -18.13 2.29 10.59
C VAL A 153 -18.14 2.95 11.96
N VAL A 154 -19.29 3.52 12.37
CA VAL A 154 -19.44 4.22 13.64
C VAL A 154 -20.48 3.54 14.50
N PRO A 155 -20.12 3.05 15.70
CA PRO A 155 -21.10 2.51 16.64
C PRO A 155 -22.21 3.54 16.94
N PRO A 156 -23.49 3.15 17.01
CA PRO A 156 -24.62 4.07 17.19
C PRO A 156 -24.49 4.98 18.42
N GLN A 157 -23.80 4.52 19.46
CA GLN A 157 -23.56 5.26 20.69
C GLN A 157 -22.71 6.51 20.49
N TYR A 158 -21.84 6.51 19.48
CA TYR A 158 -20.91 7.61 19.17
C TYR A 158 -21.44 8.58 18.14
N LEU A 159 -22.56 8.25 17.46
CA LEU A 159 -23.12 9.12 16.40
C LEU A 159 -23.46 10.53 16.90
N ARG A 160 -23.84 10.70 18.17
CA ARG A 160 -24.10 12.01 18.76
C ARG A 160 -22.86 12.92 18.81
N GLY A 161 -21.67 12.32 18.99
CA GLY A 161 -20.40 13.06 19.04
C GLY A 161 -19.86 13.43 17.66
N LEU A 162 -20.42 12.87 16.59
CA LEU A 162 -20.02 13.10 15.21
C LEU A 162 -21.01 14.02 14.44
N SER A 163 -22.11 14.42 15.08
CA SER A 163 -23.03 15.43 14.52
C SER A 163 -22.40 16.82 14.71
N TYR A 164 -21.79 17.35 13.70
CA TYR A 164 -21.27 18.70 13.60
C TYR A 164 -22.20 19.56 12.74
#